data_2cacb225640ba130d22ede40af4e5f81
#
_entry.id   2cacb225640ba130d22ede40af4e5f81
#
_cell.length_a   1.000
_cell.length_b   1.000
_cell.length_c   1.000
_cell.angle_alpha   90.00
_cell.angle_beta   90.00
_cell.angle_gamma   90.00
#
_symmetry.space_group_name_H-M   'P 1'
#
loop_
_entity.id
_entity.type
_entity.pdbx_description
1 polymer ?
#
loop_
_entity_poly.entity_id
_entity_poly.type
_entity_poly.pdbx_seq_one_letter_code
_entity_poly.pdbx_strand_id
1 'polypeptide(L)'
;MYFNNSLGEIELNPQGFLGDTKGDRLISNMSPLIIETREGITTIGSPGADRISSAIAQVLINFSKNNNWQESIDKPRFHVNGDGSVRAEPESLTNHHDITLTDEYDMYFGGVCVSGLYNDVFSIGDKRRGNVSWKN
;
A
#
# COMPACT_ATOMS: atom_id res chain seq x y z
N MET A 1 -20.49 -12.70 -15.34
CA MET A 1 -20.56 -11.60 -14.35
C MET A 1 -19.52 -11.90 -13.28
N TYR A 2 -18.61 -10.97 -13.00
CA TYR A 2 -17.63 -11.13 -11.92
C TYR A 2 -18.18 -10.39 -10.69
N PHE A 3 -18.22 -11.06 -9.55
CA PHE A 3 -18.58 -10.46 -8.27
C PHE A 3 -17.28 -10.11 -7.52
N ASN A 4 -17.29 -9.04 -6.74
CA ASN A 4 -16.19 -8.78 -5.82
C ASN A 4 -16.21 -9.83 -4.68
N ASN A 5 -15.05 -10.06 -4.08
CA ASN A 5 -14.88 -11.01 -2.98
C ASN A 5 -14.57 -10.29 -1.65
N SER A 6 -15.09 -9.10 -1.45
CA SER A 6 -14.76 -8.30 -0.25
C SER A 6 -15.13 -9.00 1.06
N LEU A 7 -16.19 -9.80 1.07
CA LEU A 7 -16.55 -10.62 2.23
C LEU A 7 -15.62 -11.82 2.44
N GLY A 8 -14.90 -12.26 1.42
CA GLY A 8 -13.98 -13.39 1.45
C GLY A 8 -12.55 -13.01 1.85
N GLU A 9 -12.28 -11.75 2.13
CA GLU A 9 -10.96 -11.31 2.58
C GLU A 9 -10.80 -11.59 4.07
N ILE A 10 -10.10 -12.66 4.39
CA ILE A 10 -9.90 -13.17 5.77
C ILE A 10 -9.18 -12.13 6.64
N GLU A 11 -8.23 -11.39 6.08
CA GLU A 11 -7.48 -10.34 6.78
C GLU A 11 -8.38 -9.21 7.29
N LEU A 12 -9.49 -8.94 6.62
CA LEU A 12 -10.46 -7.94 7.05
C LEU A 12 -11.53 -8.50 8.00
N ASN A 13 -11.64 -9.82 8.07
CA ASN A 13 -12.65 -10.52 8.85
C ASN A 13 -12.01 -11.59 9.75
N PRO A 14 -11.12 -11.24 10.69
CA PRO A 14 -10.38 -12.21 11.50
C PRO A 14 -11.25 -13.04 12.43
N GLN A 15 -12.51 -12.63 12.66
CA GLN A 15 -13.50 -13.35 13.47
C GLN A 15 -14.49 -14.17 12.61
N GLY A 16 -14.21 -14.30 11.32
CA GLY A 16 -15.09 -14.92 10.34
C GLY A 16 -16.10 -13.94 9.75
N PHE A 17 -16.95 -14.44 8.86
CA PHE A 17 -17.98 -13.61 8.24
C PHE A 17 -18.93 -13.06 9.31
N LEU A 18 -18.95 -11.74 9.43
CA LEU A 18 -19.95 -11.05 10.22
C LEU A 18 -21.30 -11.27 9.52
N GLY A 19 -22.12 -12.03 10.16
CA GLY A 19 -23.41 -12.54 9.84
C GLY A 19 -24.29 -11.83 8.82
N ASP A 20 -25.29 -12.56 8.41
CA ASP A 20 -26.34 -12.20 7.43
C ASP A 20 -27.26 -11.02 7.83
N THR A 21 -26.79 -10.06 8.61
CA THR A 21 -27.62 -8.94 9.06
C THR A 21 -27.74 -7.90 7.95
N LYS A 22 -28.94 -7.79 7.40
CA LYS A 22 -29.24 -6.74 6.40
C LYS A 22 -28.93 -5.36 6.96
N GLY A 23 -28.07 -4.61 6.26
CA GLY A 23 -27.71 -3.25 6.63
C GLY A 23 -26.35 -3.12 7.30
N ASP A 24 -25.64 -4.21 7.57
CA ASP A 24 -24.27 -4.17 8.04
C ASP A 24 -23.35 -3.61 6.95
N ARG A 25 -22.34 -2.86 7.38
CA ARG A 25 -21.33 -2.30 6.48
C ARG A 25 -20.17 -3.26 6.34
N LEU A 26 -19.68 -3.41 5.12
CA LEU A 26 -18.42 -4.11 4.87
C LEU A 26 -17.25 -3.34 5.47
N ILE A 27 -16.36 -4.08 6.13
CA ILE A 27 -15.06 -3.54 6.55
C ILE A 27 -14.20 -3.40 5.30
N SER A 28 -13.53 -2.28 5.16
CA SER A 28 -12.64 -2.01 4.04
C SER A 28 -11.42 -1.22 4.50
N ASN A 29 -10.24 -1.64 4.04
CA ASN A 29 -8.98 -0.91 4.22
C ASN A 29 -8.61 -0.05 3.00
N MET A 30 -9.50 0.08 2.03
CA MET A 30 -9.29 0.95 0.88
C MET A 30 -9.07 2.39 1.35
N SER A 31 -7.88 2.92 1.07
CA SER A 31 -7.43 4.23 1.54
C SER A 31 -6.84 5.05 0.39
N PRO A 32 -7.64 5.36 -0.65
CA PRO A 32 -7.17 6.25 -1.70
C PRO A 32 -6.94 7.64 -1.12
N LEU A 33 -5.83 8.28 -1.51
CA LEU A 33 -5.48 9.62 -1.06
C LEU A 33 -5.37 10.58 -2.23
N ILE A 34 -5.74 11.83 -1.97
CA ILE A 34 -5.47 12.98 -2.83
C ILE A 34 -4.67 13.97 -2.00
N ILE A 35 -3.54 14.39 -2.54
CA ILE A 35 -2.69 15.41 -1.94
C ILE A 35 -2.75 16.63 -2.85
N GLU A 36 -3.24 17.73 -2.32
CA GLU A 36 -3.27 19.02 -3.00
C GLU A 36 -2.22 19.94 -2.38
N THR A 37 -1.41 20.55 -3.24
CA THR A 37 -0.39 21.52 -2.86
C THR A 37 -0.57 22.76 -3.73
N ARG A 38 0.21 23.80 -3.47
CA ARG A 38 0.24 24.98 -4.36
C ARG A 38 0.80 24.67 -5.75
N GLU A 39 1.53 23.59 -5.88
CA GLU A 39 2.23 23.20 -7.11
C GLU A 39 1.43 22.21 -7.95
N GLY A 40 0.43 21.53 -7.37
CA GLY A 40 -0.39 20.57 -8.09
C GLY A 40 -1.11 19.55 -7.22
N ILE A 41 -1.62 18.52 -7.87
CA ILE A 41 -2.40 17.46 -7.26
C ILE A 41 -1.71 16.11 -7.50
N THR A 42 -1.67 15.30 -6.46
CA THR A 42 -1.17 13.92 -6.54
C THR A 42 -2.19 12.96 -5.93
N THR A 43 -2.40 11.84 -6.59
CA THR A 43 -3.24 10.73 -6.12
C THR A 43 -2.39 9.53 -5.80
N ILE A 44 -2.75 8.81 -4.74
CA ILE A 44 -2.03 7.63 -4.27
C ILE A 44 -3.02 6.52 -3.96
N GLY A 45 -2.68 5.32 -4.36
CA GLY A 45 -3.43 4.11 -4.02
C GLY A 45 -2.54 2.89 -3.94
N SER A 46 -3.00 1.87 -3.24
CA SER A 46 -2.33 0.57 -3.14
C SER A 46 -3.35 -0.54 -3.00
N PRO A 47 -3.17 -1.72 -3.62
CA PRO A 47 -3.82 -2.96 -3.20
C PRO A 47 -3.08 -3.54 -1.98
N GLY A 48 -3.66 -4.57 -1.33
CA GLY A 48 -2.95 -5.34 -0.30
C GLY A 48 -3.71 -5.53 1.02
N ALA A 49 -5.05 -5.47 1.01
CA ALA A 49 -5.90 -5.72 2.16
C ALA A 49 -5.46 -4.89 3.41
N ASP A 50 -5.07 -5.53 4.50
CA ASP A 50 -4.60 -4.87 5.73
C ASP A 50 -3.28 -4.12 5.56
N ARG A 51 -2.47 -4.42 4.50
CA ARG A 51 -1.20 -3.76 4.20
C ARG A 51 -1.34 -2.44 3.44
N ILE A 52 -2.54 -2.11 2.94
CA ILE A 52 -2.77 -0.88 2.15
C ILE A 52 -2.30 0.37 2.90
N SER A 53 -2.77 0.55 4.12
CA SER A 53 -2.46 1.74 4.91
C SER A 53 -0.97 1.83 5.27
N SER A 54 -0.34 0.72 5.67
CA SER A 54 1.09 0.70 6.01
C SER A 54 1.99 0.93 4.79
N ALA A 55 1.63 0.40 3.62
CA ALA A 55 2.36 0.63 2.38
C ALA A 55 2.32 2.11 1.97
N ILE A 56 1.13 2.72 1.97
CA ILE A 56 0.95 4.13 1.63
C ILE A 56 1.69 5.02 2.64
N ALA A 57 1.57 4.76 3.94
CA ALA A 57 2.22 5.53 4.98
C ALA A 57 3.75 5.54 4.84
N GLN A 58 4.37 4.37 4.59
CA GLN A 58 5.82 4.27 4.39
C GLN A 58 6.28 5.05 3.16
N VAL A 59 5.55 4.98 2.04
CA VAL A 59 5.86 5.77 0.84
C VAL A 59 5.76 7.27 1.12
N LEU A 60 4.73 7.73 1.83
CA LEU A 60 4.58 9.14 2.18
C LEU A 60 5.70 9.65 3.10
N ILE A 61 6.08 8.85 4.12
CA ILE A 61 7.19 9.17 5.02
C ILE A 61 8.51 9.28 4.25
N ASN A 62 8.76 8.38 3.31
CA ASN A 62 9.96 8.43 2.48
C ASN A 62 9.92 9.65 1.55
N PHE A 63 8.80 9.91 0.91
CA PHE A 63 8.62 11.07 0.04
C PHE A 63 8.83 12.40 0.79
N SER A 64 8.34 12.51 2.01
CA SER A 64 8.56 13.71 2.83
C SER A 64 10.03 14.00 3.13
N LYS A 65 10.92 13.01 3.01
CA LYS A 65 12.35 13.12 3.27
C LYS A 65 13.17 13.41 2.00
N ASN A 66 12.76 12.87 0.86
CA ASN A 66 13.57 12.92 -0.38
C ASN A 66 12.89 13.62 -1.56
N ASN A 67 11.60 13.94 -1.44
CA ASN A 67 10.79 14.57 -2.49
C ASN A 67 10.86 13.85 -3.86
N ASN A 68 10.99 12.51 -3.83
CA ASN A 68 11.11 11.67 -5.02
C ASN A 68 10.17 10.48 -4.91
N TRP A 69 9.10 10.46 -5.72
CA TRP A 69 8.09 9.41 -5.69
C TRP A 69 8.63 8.04 -6.07
N GLN A 70 9.43 7.94 -7.15
CA GLN A 70 9.97 6.66 -7.60
C GLN A 70 10.87 6.04 -6.53
N GLU A 71 11.80 6.81 -5.99
CA GLU A 71 12.68 6.35 -4.93
C GLU A 71 11.90 5.96 -3.67
N SER A 72 10.86 6.72 -3.33
CA SER A 72 10.03 6.44 -2.14
C SER A 72 9.21 5.15 -2.29
N ILE A 73 8.70 4.88 -3.49
CA ILE A 73 7.97 3.64 -3.81
C ILE A 73 8.92 2.44 -3.79
N ASP A 74 10.15 2.62 -4.29
CA ASP A 74 11.14 1.54 -4.41
C ASP A 74 11.84 1.16 -3.10
N LYS A 75 11.70 1.97 -2.03
CA LYS A 75 12.25 1.63 -0.71
C LYS A 75 11.67 0.33 -0.16
N PRO A 76 12.49 -0.47 0.54
CA PRO A 76 12.03 -1.66 1.24
C PRO A 76 10.91 -1.35 2.23
N ARG A 77 9.97 -2.27 2.34
CA ARG A 77 8.81 -2.16 3.22
C ARG A 77 8.80 -3.22 4.29
N PHE A 78 8.07 -2.94 5.35
CA PHE A 78 7.71 -3.90 6.38
C PHE A 78 6.23 -3.78 6.72
N HIS A 79 5.69 -4.83 7.34
CA HIS A 79 4.32 -4.84 7.85
C HIS A 79 4.28 -5.55 9.18
N VAL A 80 3.50 -5.00 10.10
CA VAL A 80 3.19 -5.61 11.40
C VAL A 80 1.82 -6.27 11.27
N ASN A 81 1.79 -7.58 11.39
CA ASN A 81 0.55 -8.37 11.33
C ASN A 81 -0.28 -8.16 12.60
N GLY A 82 -1.56 -8.54 12.55
CA GLY A 82 -2.47 -8.42 13.69
C GLY A 82 -2.09 -9.24 14.93
N ASP A 83 -1.26 -10.27 14.77
CA ASP A 83 -0.68 -11.08 15.86
C ASP A 83 0.62 -10.48 16.45
N GLY A 84 1.06 -9.33 15.93
CA GLY A 84 2.30 -8.66 16.35
C GLY A 84 3.56 -9.15 15.65
N SER A 85 3.51 -10.19 14.82
CA SER A 85 4.64 -10.61 14.00
C SER A 85 4.98 -9.57 12.94
N VAL A 86 6.26 -9.48 12.56
CA VAL A 86 6.74 -8.50 11.56
C VAL A 86 7.27 -9.23 10.35
N ARG A 87 6.79 -8.88 9.17
CA ARG A 87 7.39 -9.26 7.89
C ARG A 87 8.05 -8.05 7.26
N ALA A 88 9.20 -8.26 6.65
CA ALA A 88 9.97 -7.18 6.04
C ALA A 88 10.67 -7.65 4.76
N GLU A 89 10.83 -6.72 3.83
CA GLU A 89 11.64 -6.92 2.63
C GLU A 89 13.13 -6.81 2.95
N PRO A 90 14.01 -7.32 2.07
CA PRO A 90 15.45 -7.18 2.21
C PRO A 90 15.84 -5.72 2.41
N GLU A 91 16.86 -5.49 3.23
CA GLU A 91 17.38 -4.14 3.55
C GLU A 91 16.39 -3.22 4.29
N SER A 92 15.25 -3.73 4.71
CA SER A 92 14.34 -2.95 5.56
C SER A 92 15.01 -2.66 6.90
N LEU A 93 15.02 -1.38 7.28
CA LEU A 93 15.59 -0.92 8.55
C LEU A 93 14.61 -1.21 9.69
N THR A 94 14.63 -2.43 10.18
CA THR A 94 13.86 -2.78 11.36
C THR A 94 14.79 -3.37 12.42
N ASN A 95 14.71 -2.86 13.62
CA ASN A 95 15.46 -3.39 14.80
C ASN A 95 14.58 -4.34 15.64
N HIS A 96 13.56 -4.93 15.05
CA HIS A 96 12.65 -5.82 15.75
C HIS A 96 13.26 -7.23 15.87
N HIS A 97 13.11 -7.89 17.02
CA HIS A 97 13.72 -9.19 17.28
C HIS A 97 13.04 -10.36 16.56
N ASP A 98 11.75 -10.22 16.23
CA ASP A 98 10.92 -11.26 15.59
C ASP A 98 10.51 -10.84 14.17
N ILE A 99 11.49 -10.77 13.26
CA ILE A 99 11.27 -10.38 11.88
C ILE A 99 11.40 -11.59 10.97
N THR A 100 10.40 -11.79 10.11
CA THR A 100 10.51 -12.68 8.96
C THR A 100 10.89 -11.84 7.73
N LEU A 101 12.11 -12.02 7.24
CA LEU A 101 12.55 -11.40 5.99
C LEU A 101 12.05 -12.20 4.79
N THR A 102 11.65 -11.52 3.72
CA THR A 102 11.46 -12.12 2.41
C THR A 102 12.78 -12.12 1.62
N ASP A 103 12.93 -13.05 0.68
CA ASP A 103 14.15 -13.15 -0.12
C ASP A 103 14.26 -12.02 -1.15
N GLU A 104 13.13 -11.47 -1.56
CA GLU A 104 13.03 -10.41 -2.58
C GLU A 104 11.87 -9.45 -2.30
N TYR A 105 11.72 -8.44 -3.14
CA TYR A 105 10.56 -7.55 -3.12
C TYR A 105 9.29 -8.33 -3.50
N ASP A 106 8.31 -8.31 -2.61
CA ASP A 106 7.13 -9.15 -2.70
C ASP A 106 5.86 -8.29 -2.81
N MET A 107 4.95 -8.73 -3.70
CA MET A 107 3.63 -8.11 -3.83
C MET A 107 2.77 -8.22 -2.56
N TYR A 108 3.18 -9.03 -1.57
CA TYR A 108 2.60 -9.04 -0.23
C TYR A 108 2.58 -7.63 0.38
N PHE A 109 3.64 -6.84 0.19
CA PHE A 109 3.76 -5.47 0.72
C PHE A 109 2.99 -4.42 -0.09
N GLY A 110 1.99 -4.84 -0.85
CA GLY A 110 1.15 -3.95 -1.66
C GLY A 110 1.75 -3.62 -3.01
N GLY A 111 1.33 -2.50 -3.57
CA GLY A 111 1.79 -2.00 -4.87
C GLY A 111 1.36 -0.55 -5.01
N VAL A 112 2.11 0.37 -4.40
CA VAL A 112 1.74 1.78 -4.36
C VAL A 112 1.89 2.41 -5.73
N CYS A 113 0.79 2.90 -6.28
CA CYS A 113 0.79 3.69 -7.51
C CYS A 113 0.52 5.16 -7.19
N VAL A 114 1.26 6.02 -7.84
CA VAL A 114 1.15 7.48 -7.70
C VAL A 114 0.92 8.08 -9.07
N SER A 115 -0.05 8.99 -9.18
CA SER A 115 -0.25 9.79 -10.38
C SER A 115 -0.52 11.23 -9.98
N GLY A 116 -0.10 12.16 -10.80
CA GLY A 116 -0.28 13.56 -10.46
C GLY A 116 -0.17 14.50 -11.66
N LEU A 117 -0.52 15.72 -11.36
CA LEU A 117 -0.39 16.87 -12.27
C LEU A 117 0.28 18.00 -11.49
N TYR A 118 1.48 18.33 -11.88
CA TYR A 118 2.17 19.57 -11.52
C TYR A 118 2.25 20.44 -12.78
N ASN A 119 3.44 20.66 -13.33
CA ASN A 119 3.57 21.28 -14.66
C ASN A 119 3.13 20.28 -15.75
N ASP A 120 3.44 19.01 -15.55
CA ASP A 120 3.14 17.90 -16.46
C ASP A 120 2.42 16.78 -15.71
N VAL A 121 1.68 15.95 -16.45
CA VAL A 121 1.07 14.72 -15.93
C VAL A 121 2.14 13.67 -15.78
N PHE A 122 2.10 12.92 -14.68
CA PHE A 122 2.97 11.77 -14.44
C PHE A 122 2.20 10.61 -13.81
N SER A 123 2.73 9.41 -14.01
CA SER A 123 2.28 8.19 -13.33
C SER A 123 3.47 7.30 -13.01
N ILE A 124 3.50 6.78 -11.79
CA ILE A 124 4.59 5.94 -11.28
C ILE A 124 3.97 4.68 -10.70
N GLY A 125 4.39 3.52 -11.21
CA GLY A 125 4.00 2.21 -10.74
C GLY A 125 5.04 1.60 -9.80
N ASP A 126 4.59 0.60 -9.06
CA ASP A 126 5.42 -0.13 -8.10
C ASP A 126 6.03 -1.38 -8.77
N LYS A 127 7.34 -1.58 -8.62
CA LYS A 127 8.04 -2.76 -9.16
C LYS A 127 7.48 -4.09 -8.64
N ARG A 128 6.84 -4.10 -7.47
CA ARG A 128 6.16 -5.27 -6.89
C ARG A 128 4.94 -5.72 -7.70
N ARG A 129 4.46 -4.86 -8.60
CA ARG A 129 3.25 -5.08 -9.43
C ARG A 129 3.48 -4.83 -10.92
N GLY A 130 4.74 -4.91 -11.38
CA GLY A 130 5.06 -4.82 -12.81
C GLY A 130 5.60 -3.48 -13.29
N ASN A 131 5.79 -2.51 -12.44
CA ASN A 131 6.51 -1.25 -12.65
C ASN A 131 6.25 -0.57 -14.01
N VAL A 132 5.07 -0.03 -14.22
CA VAL A 132 4.79 0.84 -15.37
C VAL A 132 4.77 2.29 -14.90
N SER A 133 5.73 3.06 -15.39
CA SER A 133 5.83 4.50 -15.11
C SER A 133 5.75 5.30 -16.40
N TRP A 134 5.12 6.46 -16.34
CA TRP A 134 4.97 7.37 -17.47
C TRP A 134 5.11 8.82 -17.02
N LYS A 135 5.81 9.60 -17.81
CA LYS A 135 5.96 11.04 -17.64
C LYS A 135 5.96 11.71 -19.02
N ASN A 136 5.19 12.74 -19.15
CA ASN A 136 5.16 13.57 -20.37
C ASN A 136 6.25 14.64 -20.31
#